data_d032c8eb185a20594bb434804806c910
#
_entry.id   d032c8eb185a20594bb434804806c910
#
_cell.length_a   1.000
_cell.length_b   1.000
_cell.length_c   1.000
_cell.angle_alpha   90.00
_cell.angle_beta   90.00
_cell.angle_gamma   90.00
#
_symmetry.space_group_name_H-M   'P 1'
#
loop_
_entity.id
_entity.type
_entity.pdbx_description
1 polymer ?
#
loop_
_entity_poly.entity_id
_entity_poly.type
_entity_poly.pdbx_seq_one_letter_code
_entity_poly.pdbx_strand_id
1 'polypeptide(L)'
;MLSPRLYKSSQAYDFCLRSMGFESGIDRFLRDLEIDIPAGSRILDAGCGTGLLGLHFLDRVPDSSLLSTDLQPNFLRATLAKAAKRQLTSGRLEVATADISRPQEINLMTEFATNQHIHSGDSSGSEHEQKCDNEFETTTTLDNGIFGLICVGAVVGYAQDTEASLKQLAALLAPGGVLLNLEMSQSLTGRFVSHRYHYHNLSHATICKVLEESDCQVTTQHLRLRHLPAKLTRTAIIAKRKSAVNNR
;
A
#
# COMPACT_ATOMS: atom_id res chain seq x y z
N MET A 1 0.40 12.99 19.62
CA MET A 1 -0.67 13.08 18.58
C MET A 1 -0.06 13.59 17.29
N LEU A 2 -0.15 12.83 16.20
CA LEU A 2 0.38 13.20 14.90
C LEU A 2 -0.46 14.35 14.30
N SER A 3 0.21 15.44 13.91
CA SER A 3 -0.45 16.57 13.23
C SER A 3 -0.79 16.20 11.77
N PRO A 4 -1.90 16.70 11.17
CA PRO A 4 -2.15 16.54 9.74
C PRO A 4 -1.03 17.04 8.83
N ARG A 5 -0.20 17.96 9.33
CA ARG A 5 1.00 18.45 8.62
C ARG A 5 2.09 17.37 8.46
N LEU A 6 2.07 16.31 9.27
CA LEU A 6 3.03 15.19 9.16
C LEU A 6 2.83 14.33 7.90
N TYR A 7 1.59 14.30 7.36
CA TYR A 7 1.35 13.68 6.05
C TYR A 7 2.02 14.39 4.88
N LYS A 8 2.42 15.66 5.06
CA LYS A 8 3.17 16.40 4.03
C LYS A 8 4.65 16.00 3.95
N SER A 9 5.18 15.32 4.97
CA SER A 9 6.57 14.83 5.00
C SER A 9 6.59 13.33 5.25
N SER A 10 6.98 12.56 4.23
CA SER A 10 7.13 11.10 4.34
C SER A 10 8.13 10.70 5.43
N GLN A 11 9.20 11.47 5.62
CA GLN A 11 10.21 11.21 6.66
C GLN A 11 9.67 11.40 8.07
N ALA A 12 8.91 12.48 8.31
CA ALA A 12 8.29 12.73 9.61
C ALA A 12 7.22 11.70 9.93
N TYR A 13 6.44 11.29 8.93
CA TYR A 13 5.44 10.22 9.04
C TYR A 13 6.10 8.89 9.43
N ASP A 14 7.13 8.47 8.71
CA ASP A 14 7.91 7.26 9.01
C ASP A 14 8.53 7.28 10.40
N PHE A 15 9.18 8.41 10.77
CA PHE A 15 9.77 8.55 12.08
C PHE A 15 8.76 8.37 13.20
N CYS A 16 7.57 8.94 13.05
CA CYS A 16 6.50 8.79 14.03
C CYS A 16 5.97 7.35 14.11
N LEU A 17 5.74 6.68 12.98
CA LEU A 17 5.29 5.29 12.99
C LEU A 17 6.33 4.35 13.62
N ARG A 18 7.61 4.59 13.36
CA ARG A 18 8.72 3.83 13.94
C ARG A 18 8.87 4.09 15.42
N SER A 19 8.91 5.37 15.84
CA SER A 19 9.10 5.76 17.25
C SER A 19 7.98 5.22 18.15
N MET A 20 6.76 5.10 17.63
CA MET A 20 5.64 4.50 18.34
C MET A 20 5.62 2.95 18.25
N GLY A 21 6.55 2.31 17.54
CA GLY A 21 6.58 0.87 17.36
C GLY A 21 5.45 0.32 16.46
N PHE A 22 4.70 1.18 15.76
CA PHE A 22 3.59 0.79 14.91
C PHE A 22 4.05 -0.07 13.73
N GLU A 23 5.12 0.33 13.05
CA GLU A 23 5.74 -0.41 11.96
C GLU A 23 6.14 -1.82 12.41
N SER A 24 6.77 -1.94 13.58
CA SER A 24 7.16 -3.24 14.16
C SER A 24 5.95 -4.12 14.52
N GLY A 25 4.85 -3.51 14.94
CA GLY A 25 3.60 -4.23 15.22
C GLY A 25 2.99 -4.83 13.96
N ILE A 26 2.94 -4.05 12.87
CA ILE A 26 2.46 -4.51 11.56
C ILE A 26 3.39 -5.59 10.99
N ASP A 27 4.71 -5.38 11.03
CA ASP A 27 5.67 -6.33 10.50
C ASP A 27 5.58 -7.71 11.22
N ARG A 28 5.40 -7.70 12.55
CA ARG A 28 5.13 -8.93 13.30
C ARG A 28 3.82 -9.60 12.87
N PHE A 29 2.77 -8.80 12.66
CA PHE A 29 1.49 -9.32 12.18
C PHE A 29 1.63 -9.96 10.80
N LEU A 30 2.31 -9.31 9.86
CA LEU A 30 2.53 -9.83 8.51
C LEU A 30 3.35 -11.13 8.51
N ARG A 31 4.31 -11.27 9.45
CA ARG A 31 5.04 -12.53 9.63
C ARG A 31 4.18 -13.66 10.19
N ASP A 32 3.21 -13.33 11.02
CA ASP A 32 2.27 -14.29 11.61
C ASP A 32 1.11 -14.65 10.66
N LEU A 33 0.99 -13.90 9.57
CA LEU A 33 -0.11 -14.07 8.63
C LEU A 33 0.16 -15.24 7.69
N GLU A 34 -0.73 -16.21 7.72
CA GLU A 34 -0.69 -17.38 6.84
C GLU A 34 -1.49 -17.07 5.55
N ILE A 35 -0.81 -16.49 4.58
CA ILE A 35 -1.34 -16.28 3.23
C ILE A 35 -0.44 -17.02 2.26
N ASP A 36 -1.04 -17.88 1.45
CA ASP A 36 -0.35 -18.57 0.37
C ASP A 36 -0.34 -17.68 -0.88
N ILE A 37 0.85 -17.20 -1.25
CA ILE A 37 1.09 -16.37 -2.42
C ILE A 37 2.06 -17.11 -3.32
N PRO A 38 1.67 -17.50 -4.54
CA PRO A 38 2.56 -18.20 -5.45
C PRO A 38 3.83 -17.40 -5.78
N ALA A 39 4.96 -18.09 -5.93
CA ALA A 39 6.17 -17.49 -6.47
C ALA A 39 5.91 -16.87 -7.84
N GLY A 40 6.61 -15.79 -8.18
CA GLY A 40 6.40 -15.05 -9.42
C GLY A 40 5.13 -14.21 -9.46
N SER A 41 4.38 -14.10 -8.35
CA SER A 41 3.18 -13.28 -8.29
C SER A 41 3.47 -11.81 -8.53
N ARG A 42 2.57 -11.13 -9.27
CA ARG A 42 2.54 -9.68 -9.33
C ARG A 42 1.79 -9.14 -8.11
N ILE A 43 2.40 -8.20 -7.39
CA ILE A 43 1.89 -7.61 -6.16
C ILE A 43 1.51 -6.15 -6.43
N LEU A 44 0.35 -5.70 -5.94
CA LEU A 44 -0.04 -4.30 -5.90
C LEU A 44 -0.06 -3.82 -4.44
N ASP A 45 0.62 -2.71 -4.14
CA ASP A 45 0.47 -1.99 -2.86
C ASP A 45 -0.28 -0.68 -3.13
N ALA A 46 -1.61 -0.71 -2.99
CA ALA A 46 -2.48 0.42 -3.32
C ALA A 46 -2.58 1.40 -2.15
N GLY A 47 -2.16 2.64 -2.37
CA GLY A 47 -1.96 3.64 -1.31
C GLY A 47 -0.83 3.22 -0.38
N CYS A 48 0.33 2.93 -0.97
CA CYS A 48 1.46 2.27 -0.31
C CYS A 48 2.06 3.08 0.84
N GLY A 49 1.81 4.40 0.90
CA GLY A 49 2.53 5.28 1.81
C GLY A 49 4.04 5.10 1.63
N THR A 50 4.72 4.66 2.67
CA THR A 50 6.17 4.42 2.63
C THR A 50 6.54 2.95 2.37
N GLY A 51 5.64 2.17 1.77
CA GLY A 51 5.89 0.82 1.28
C GLY A 51 5.93 -0.28 2.35
N LEU A 52 5.26 -0.08 3.49
CA LEU A 52 5.35 -1.05 4.60
C LEU A 52 4.84 -2.43 4.22
N LEU A 53 3.70 -2.53 3.52
CA LEU A 53 3.08 -3.80 3.15
C LEU A 53 3.73 -4.39 1.91
N GLY A 54 3.80 -3.64 0.83
CA GLY A 54 4.32 -4.13 -0.45
C GLY A 54 5.76 -4.61 -0.35
N LEU A 55 6.65 -3.84 0.30
CA LEU A 55 8.05 -4.23 0.46
C LEU A 55 8.23 -5.47 1.37
N HIS A 56 7.33 -5.68 2.35
CA HIS A 56 7.35 -6.89 3.16
C HIS A 56 7.12 -8.14 2.31
N PHE A 57 6.13 -8.11 1.41
CA PHE A 57 5.83 -9.25 0.55
C PHE A 57 6.83 -9.40 -0.60
N LEU A 58 7.33 -8.29 -1.18
CA LEU A 58 8.38 -8.34 -2.19
C LEU A 58 9.65 -9.04 -1.67
N ASP A 59 9.98 -8.86 -0.40
CA ASP A 59 11.11 -9.49 0.26
C ASP A 59 10.88 -11.01 0.49
N ARG A 60 9.62 -11.42 0.74
CA ARG A 60 9.29 -12.80 1.15
C ARG A 60 8.82 -13.71 0.03
N VAL A 61 8.24 -13.16 -1.03
CA VAL A 61 7.70 -13.95 -2.14
C VAL A 61 8.75 -14.03 -3.26
N PRO A 62 9.35 -15.21 -3.50
CA PRO A 62 10.37 -15.36 -4.53
C PRO A 62 9.85 -14.94 -5.91
N ASP A 63 10.74 -14.36 -6.71
CA ASP A 63 10.49 -13.97 -8.11
C ASP A 63 9.27 -13.05 -8.33
N SER A 64 8.67 -12.51 -7.26
CA SER A 64 7.56 -11.58 -7.36
C SER A 64 8.00 -10.21 -7.88
N SER A 65 7.06 -9.49 -8.46
CA SER A 65 7.20 -8.07 -8.79
C SER A 65 6.18 -7.24 -8.01
N LEU A 66 6.52 -5.99 -7.71
CA LEU A 66 5.70 -5.07 -6.93
C LEU A 66 5.42 -3.80 -7.73
N LEU A 67 4.15 -3.45 -7.86
CA LEU A 67 3.70 -2.12 -8.24
C LEU A 67 3.22 -1.40 -6.97
N SER A 68 3.90 -0.34 -6.55
CA SER A 68 3.47 0.51 -5.43
C SER A 68 2.81 1.76 -5.96
N THR A 69 1.58 2.03 -5.52
CA THR A 69 0.85 3.23 -5.95
C THR A 69 0.49 4.11 -4.76
N ASP A 70 0.57 5.42 -4.94
CA ASP A 70 0.12 6.42 -3.96
C ASP A 70 -0.25 7.71 -4.67
N LEU A 71 -1.15 8.51 -4.10
CA LEU A 71 -1.50 9.83 -4.65
C LEU A 71 -0.34 10.83 -4.50
N GLN A 72 0.54 10.62 -3.51
CA GLN A 72 1.61 11.54 -3.16
C GLN A 72 2.99 11.03 -3.63
N PRO A 73 3.67 11.71 -4.57
CA PRO A 73 4.98 11.29 -5.09
C PRO A 73 6.07 11.17 -4.02
N ASN A 74 5.99 11.94 -2.93
CA ASN A 74 6.97 11.87 -1.84
C ASN A 74 6.93 10.53 -1.09
N PHE A 75 5.78 9.88 -1.00
CA PHE A 75 5.67 8.53 -0.44
C PHE A 75 6.29 7.49 -1.39
N LEU A 76 6.06 7.62 -2.68
CA LEU A 76 6.67 6.74 -3.69
C LEU A 76 8.20 6.83 -3.67
N ARG A 77 8.75 8.06 -3.56
CA ARG A 77 10.21 8.25 -3.37
C ARG A 77 10.73 7.60 -2.09
N ALA A 78 9.98 7.69 -0.99
CA ALA A 78 10.35 7.04 0.27
C ALA A 78 10.31 5.51 0.15
N THR A 79 9.35 4.95 -0.57
CA THR A 79 9.26 3.52 -0.88
C THR A 79 10.46 3.05 -1.68
N LEU A 80 10.83 3.76 -2.76
CA LEU A 80 12.03 3.47 -3.55
C LEU A 80 13.31 3.52 -2.71
N ALA A 81 13.46 4.56 -1.87
CA ALA A 81 14.64 4.69 -1.00
C ALA A 81 14.74 3.54 0.02
N LYS A 82 13.60 3.06 0.57
CA LYS A 82 13.56 1.89 1.46
C LYS A 82 13.89 0.60 0.72
N ALA A 83 13.35 0.41 -0.49
CA ALA A 83 13.64 -0.74 -1.32
C ALA A 83 15.12 -0.83 -1.68
N ALA A 84 15.74 0.30 -2.07
CA ALA A 84 17.17 0.38 -2.35
C ALA A 84 18.03 -0.03 -1.14
N LYS A 85 17.68 0.46 0.07
CA LYS A 85 18.36 0.06 1.32
C LYS A 85 18.23 -1.44 1.63
N ARG A 86 17.17 -2.07 1.17
CA ARG A 86 16.92 -3.52 1.32
C ARG A 86 17.41 -4.35 0.13
N GLN A 87 18.03 -3.73 -0.88
CA GLN A 87 18.50 -4.37 -2.11
C GLN A 87 17.36 -5.07 -2.89
N LEU A 88 16.14 -4.52 -2.85
CA LEU A 88 14.94 -5.08 -3.49
C LEU A 88 14.61 -4.45 -4.85
N THR A 89 15.51 -3.64 -5.44
CA THR A 89 15.22 -2.81 -6.62
C THR A 89 15.59 -3.42 -7.96
N SER A 90 16.14 -4.62 -8.03
CA SER A 90 16.64 -5.23 -9.27
C SER A 90 15.53 -5.56 -10.29
N GLY A 91 14.83 -4.53 -10.84
CA GLY A 91 13.77 -4.70 -11.85
C GLY A 91 12.45 -5.25 -11.31
N ARG A 92 12.33 -5.44 -9.99
CA ARG A 92 11.14 -6.03 -9.35
C ARG A 92 10.17 -5.00 -8.78
N LEU A 93 10.53 -3.73 -8.70
CA LEU A 93 9.72 -2.66 -8.12
C LEU A 93 9.45 -1.57 -9.15
N GLU A 94 8.16 -1.32 -9.38
CA GLU A 94 7.64 -0.18 -10.12
C GLU A 94 6.85 0.73 -9.16
N VAL A 95 6.84 2.03 -9.43
CA VAL A 95 6.03 3.00 -8.68
C VAL A 95 5.20 3.85 -9.62
N ALA A 96 3.98 4.16 -9.21
CA ALA A 96 3.07 4.99 -10.01
C ALA A 96 2.21 5.89 -9.11
N THR A 97 1.83 7.05 -9.59
CA THR A 97 0.76 7.81 -8.92
C THR A 97 -0.59 7.25 -9.30
N ALA A 98 -1.47 7.11 -8.28
CA ALA A 98 -2.86 6.69 -8.45
C ALA A 98 -3.73 7.26 -7.35
N ASP A 99 -4.99 7.57 -7.70
CA ASP A 99 -6.04 7.85 -6.74
C ASP A 99 -6.73 6.54 -6.33
N ILE A 100 -6.84 6.29 -5.03
CA ILE A 100 -7.53 5.10 -4.53
C ILE A 100 -9.01 5.05 -4.93
N SER A 101 -9.61 6.18 -5.32
CA SER A 101 -10.96 6.23 -5.90
C SER A 101 -11.04 5.55 -7.27
N ARG A 102 -9.91 5.43 -7.98
CA ARG A 102 -9.76 4.80 -9.29
C ARG A 102 -8.45 4.01 -9.34
N PRO A 103 -8.33 2.94 -8.56
CA PRO A 103 -7.06 2.21 -8.40
C PRO A 103 -6.57 1.53 -9.69
N GLN A 104 -7.41 1.46 -10.73
CA GLN A 104 -7.03 0.96 -12.06
C GLN A 104 -6.30 1.98 -12.92
N GLU A 105 -6.49 3.28 -12.67
CA GLU A 105 -5.86 4.36 -13.44
C GLU A 105 -4.55 4.76 -12.77
N ILE A 106 -3.43 4.52 -13.45
CA ILE A 106 -2.09 4.81 -12.93
C ILE A 106 -1.30 5.71 -13.86
N ASN A 107 -0.41 6.52 -13.30
CA ASN A 107 0.62 7.23 -14.05
C ASN A 107 1.98 6.73 -13.57
N LEU A 108 2.66 5.94 -14.41
CA LEU A 108 3.98 5.41 -14.11
C LEU A 108 4.98 6.55 -13.91
N MET A 109 5.80 6.45 -12.90
CA MET A 109 6.91 7.37 -12.71
C MET A 109 8.11 6.82 -13.50
N THR A 110 8.41 7.44 -14.66
CA THR A 110 9.60 7.12 -15.41
C THR A 110 10.84 7.67 -14.69
N GLU A 111 11.77 6.78 -14.49
CA GLU A 111 13.16 6.93 -14.08
C GLU A 111 13.52 8.03 -13.05
N PHE A 112 13.79 7.59 -11.83
CA PHE A 112 14.89 8.17 -11.09
C PHE A 112 16.21 7.65 -11.70
N ALA A 113 16.66 8.26 -12.80
CA ALA A 113 18.04 8.14 -13.24
C ALA A 113 18.92 8.50 -12.05
N THR A 114 19.68 7.52 -11.59
CA THR A 114 20.65 7.66 -10.51
C THR A 114 21.81 8.51 -11.02
N ASN A 115 21.63 9.83 -11.10
CA ASN A 115 22.73 10.77 -11.23
C ASN A 115 23.40 10.94 -9.85
N GLN A 116 24.08 9.88 -9.41
CA GLN A 116 25.20 10.03 -8.50
C GLN A 116 26.39 10.54 -9.30
N HIS A 117 26.35 11.79 -9.74
CA HIS A 117 27.57 12.54 -10.02
C HIS A 117 28.09 13.01 -8.65
N ILE A 118 29.07 12.27 -8.15
CA ILE A 118 30.00 12.74 -7.14
C ILE A 118 30.74 13.94 -7.76
N HIS A 119 30.28 15.14 -7.50
CA HIS A 119 31.11 16.32 -7.62
C HIS A 119 31.69 16.67 -6.24
N SER A 120 32.93 16.27 -6.07
CA SER A 120 33.81 16.91 -5.12
C SER A 120 34.09 18.35 -5.59
N GLY A 121 33.85 19.34 -4.76
CA GLY A 121 34.47 20.64 -4.88
C GLY A 121 33.54 21.86 -4.98
N ASP A 122 33.55 22.57 -3.93
CA ASP A 122 33.50 24.04 -3.75
C ASP A 122 32.17 24.81 -3.76
N SER A 123 32.07 25.49 -2.66
CA SER A 123 31.26 26.59 -2.17
C SER A 123 30.72 27.61 -3.19
N SER A 124 29.44 27.93 -3.13
CA SER A 124 28.85 29.25 -2.81
C SER A 124 27.40 29.37 -3.32
N GLY A 125 26.49 29.64 -2.42
CA GLY A 125 25.30 30.47 -2.45
C GLY A 125 24.40 30.48 -3.68
N SER A 126 23.23 29.84 -3.54
CA SER A 126 21.90 30.43 -3.80
C SER A 126 20.86 29.32 -3.68
N GLU A 127 19.93 29.51 -2.75
CA GLU A 127 18.68 28.67 -2.65
C GLU A 127 17.83 28.93 -3.90
N HIS A 128 18.02 28.14 -4.93
CA HIS A 128 17.02 27.93 -5.94
C HIS A 128 16.25 26.66 -5.57
N GLU A 129 15.00 26.84 -5.13
CA GLU A 129 14.00 25.76 -5.16
C GLU A 129 13.97 25.20 -6.58
N GLN A 130 14.69 24.11 -6.79
CA GLN A 130 14.61 23.33 -8.01
C GLN A 130 13.26 22.64 -8.01
N LYS A 131 12.29 23.28 -8.67
CA LYS A 131 11.02 22.71 -9.06
C LYS A 131 11.33 21.51 -9.94
N CYS A 132 11.40 20.32 -9.34
CA CYS A 132 11.47 19.07 -10.09
C CYS A 132 10.10 18.89 -10.76
N ASP A 133 9.97 19.34 -11.98
CA ASP A 133 8.86 19.01 -12.85
C ASP A 133 8.96 17.51 -13.12
N ASN A 134 8.14 16.73 -12.39
CA ASN A 134 7.99 15.30 -12.61
C ASN A 134 7.20 15.14 -13.92
N GLU A 135 7.85 14.75 -14.99
CA GLU A 135 7.18 14.28 -16.20
C GLU A 135 6.49 12.95 -15.87
N PHE A 136 5.19 13.01 -15.63
CA PHE A 136 4.36 11.82 -15.58
C PHE A 136 4.04 11.42 -17.01
N GLU A 137 4.46 10.25 -17.40
CA GLU A 137 4.05 9.69 -18.68
C GLU A 137 2.58 9.23 -18.62
N THR A 138 2.03 9.01 -19.77
CA THR A 138 0.64 8.68 -20.11
C THR A 138 -0.09 7.87 -19.04
N THR A 139 -1.30 8.29 -18.68
CA THR A 139 -2.21 7.50 -17.83
C THR A 139 -2.44 6.14 -18.47
N THR A 140 -2.18 5.09 -17.71
CA THR A 140 -2.35 3.70 -18.11
C THR A 140 -3.43 3.06 -17.27
N THR A 141 -4.26 2.21 -17.87
CA THR A 141 -5.26 1.43 -17.14
C THR A 141 -4.71 0.03 -16.88
N LEU A 142 -4.77 -0.41 -15.63
CA LEU A 142 -4.39 -1.77 -15.23
C LEU A 142 -5.43 -2.79 -15.71
N ASP A 143 -4.96 -3.90 -16.23
CA ASP A 143 -5.81 -5.02 -16.62
C ASP A 143 -6.40 -5.73 -15.39
N ASN A 144 -7.62 -6.24 -15.54
CA ASN A 144 -8.25 -7.08 -14.53
C ASN A 144 -7.55 -8.43 -14.42
N GLY A 145 -7.54 -8.99 -13.21
CA GLY A 145 -7.13 -10.38 -13.00
C GLY A 145 -5.62 -10.63 -13.06
N ILE A 146 -4.79 -9.62 -12.83
CA ILE A 146 -3.32 -9.74 -12.99
C ILE A 146 -2.53 -9.83 -11.66
N PHE A 147 -3.13 -9.46 -10.52
CA PHE A 147 -2.40 -9.45 -9.26
C PHE A 147 -2.68 -10.68 -8.41
N GLY A 148 -1.61 -11.41 -8.03
CA GLY A 148 -1.69 -12.51 -7.08
C GLY A 148 -1.87 -12.02 -5.63
N LEU A 149 -1.41 -10.81 -5.33
CA LEU A 149 -1.62 -10.14 -4.05
C LEU A 149 -1.92 -8.66 -4.26
N ILE A 150 -2.92 -8.14 -3.54
CA ILE A 150 -3.16 -6.70 -3.40
C ILE A 150 -3.11 -6.35 -1.91
N CYS A 151 -2.23 -5.40 -1.56
CA CYS A 151 -2.12 -4.84 -0.21
C CYS A 151 -2.81 -3.47 -0.16
N VAL A 152 -3.55 -3.23 0.93
CA VAL A 152 -4.22 -1.95 1.20
C VAL A 152 -4.08 -1.62 2.68
N GLY A 153 -3.46 -0.49 2.99
CA GLY A 153 -3.14 -0.11 4.37
C GLY A 153 -3.96 1.04 4.92
N ALA A 154 -5.26 0.84 5.21
CA ALA A 154 -6.17 1.89 5.70
C ALA A 154 -6.18 3.13 4.79
N VAL A 155 -6.40 2.93 3.52
CA VAL A 155 -6.45 3.98 2.50
C VAL A 155 -7.79 4.04 1.78
N VAL A 156 -8.55 2.94 1.70
CA VAL A 156 -9.83 2.90 0.95
C VAL A 156 -10.87 3.89 1.48
N GLY A 157 -10.83 4.24 2.77
CA GLY A 157 -11.71 5.25 3.35
C GLY A 157 -11.41 6.69 2.91
N TYR A 158 -10.37 6.93 2.12
CA TYR A 158 -10.12 8.21 1.44
C TYR A 158 -10.73 8.24 0.03
N ALA A 159 -11.20 7.10 -0.49
CA ALA A 159 -11.88 7.07 -1.78
C ALA A 159 -13.19 7.88 -1.73
N GLN A 160 -13.55 8.52 -2.85
CA GLN A 160 -14.83 9.23 -3.00
C GLN A 160 -16.02 8.26 -2.82
N ASP A 161 -15.87 7.04 -3.37
CA ASP A 161 -16.78 5.91 -3.17
C ASP A 161 -15.94 4.69 -2.77
N THR A 162 -15.97 4.38 -1.48
CA THR A 162 -15.19 3.28 -0.91
C THR A 162 -15.64 1.92 -1.45
N GLU A 163 -16.94 1.71 -1.67
CA GLU A 163 -17.47 0.44 -2.18
C GLU A 163 -17.04 0.22 -3.64
N ALA A 164 -17.14 1.27 -4.47
CA ALA A 164 -16.67 1.22 -5.85
C ALA A 164 -15.17 0.95 -5.93
N SER A 165 -14.36 1.59 -5.07
CA SER A 165 -12.92 1.35 -4.98
C SER A 165 -12.59 -0.10 -4.62
N LEU A 166 -13.28 -0.67 -3.63
CA LEU A 166 -13.10 -2.07 -3.23
C LEU A 166 -13.45 -3.04 -4.36
N LYS A 167 -14.54 -2.78 -5.11
CA LYS A 167 -14.93 -3.60 -6.28
C LYS A 167 -13.87 -3.55 -7.38
N GLN A 168 -13.32 -2.36 -7.66
CA GLN A 168 -12.24 -2.21 -8.64
C GLN A 168 -10.97 -2.94 -8.20
N LEU A 169 -10.57 -2.83 -6.92
CA LEU A 169 -9.43 -3.58 -6.37
C LEU A 169 -9.66 -5.10 -6.47
N ALA A 170 -10.87 -5.58 -6.14
CA ALA A 170 -11.19 -7.00 -6.28
C ALA A 170 -11.15 -7.48 -7.74
N ALA A 171 -11.54 -6.64 -8.71
CA ALA A 171 -11.47 -6.96 -10.13
C ALA A 171 -10.02 -7.14 -10.63
N LEU A 172 -9.07 -6.42 -10.04
CA LEU A 172 -7.64 -6.54 -10.37
C LEU A 172 -7.01 -7.85 -9.89
N LEU A 173 -7.62 -8.57 -8.92
CA LEU A 173 -7.10 -9.84 -8.42
C LEU A 173 -7.11 -10.92 -9.51
N ALA A 174 -6.04 -11.66 -9.63
CA ALA A 174 -5.99 -12.89 -10.39
C ALA A 174 -6.92 -13.97 -9.78
N PRO A 175 -7.37 -14.97 -10.53
CA PRO A 175 -8.07 -16.12 -9.95
C PRO A 175 -7.23 -16.77 -8.85
N GLY A 176 -7.80 -16.93 -7.65
CA GLY A 176 -7.08 -17.41 -6.47
C GLY A 176 -6.21 -16.36 -5.77
N GLY A 177 -6.07 -15.15 -6.34
CA GLY A 177 -5.34 -14.03 -5.74
C GLY A 177 -5.98 -13.53 -4.45
N VAL A 178 -5.20 -12.82 -3.63
CA VAL A 178 -5.57 -12.37 -2.29
C VAL A 178 -5.52 -10.85 -2.20
N LEU A 179 -6.55 -10.25 -1.62
CA LEU A 179 -6.53 -8.87 -1.15
C LEU A 179 -6.38 -8.86 0.36
N LEU A 180 -5.33 -8.22 0.85
CA LEU A 180 -5.08 -7.95 2.26
C LEU A 180 -5.39 -6.48 2.55
N ASN A 181 -6.53 -6.21 3.17
CA ASN A 181 -6.90 -4.89 3.65
C ASN A 181 -6.63 -4.77 5.16
N LEU A 182 -5.62 -4.01 5.57
CA LEU A 182 -5.39 -3.62 6.96
C LEU A 182 -6.22 -2.39 7.31
N GLU A 183 -7.51 -2.61 7.50
CA GLU A 183 -8.51 -1.57 7.70
C GLU A 183 -8.42 -0.94 9.10
N MET A 184 -8.95 0.28 9.23
CA MET A 184 -9.13 0.93 10.53
C MET A 184 -10.06 0.09 11.40
N SER A 185 -9.64 -0.18 12.63
CA SER A 185 -10.49 -0.94 13.56
C SER A 185 -11.70 -0.12 13.99
N GLN A 186 -12.81 -0.79 14.30
CA GLN A 186 -14.02 -0.17 14.82
C GLN A 186 -13.99 0.07 16.34
N SER A 187 -12.81 -0.12 16.96
CA SER A 187 -12.56 0.21 18.36
C SER A 187 -12.66 1.72 18.60
N LEU A 188 -12.80 2.13 19.86
CA LEU A 188 -12.82 3.55 20.23
C LEU A 188 -11.57 4.30 19.73
N THR A 189 -10.40 3.66 19.84
CA THR A 189 -9.13 4.21 19.34
C THR A 189 -9.09 4.30 17.81
N GLY A 190 -9.55 3.27 17.10
CA GLY A 190 -9.64 3.27 15.63
C GLY A 190 -10.59 4.37 15.14
N ARG A 191 -11.77 4.49 15.73
CA ARG A 191 -12.75 5.54 15.40
C ARG A 191 -12.21 6.94 15.67
N PHE A 192 -11.54 7.15 16.80
CA PHE A 192 -10.90 8.43 17.13
C PHE A 192 -9.83 8.80 16.08
N VAL A 193 -8.97 7.85 15.69
CA VAL A 193 -7.95 8.06 14.65
C VAL A 193 -8.62 8.35 13.30
N SER A 194 -9.64 7.59 12.91
CA SER A 194 -10.39 7.82 11.67
C SER A 194 -10.98 9.23 11.63
N HIS A 195 -11.65 9.65 12.68
CA HIS A 195 -12.21 11.01 12.78
C HIS A 195 -11.12 12.10 12.68
N ARG A 196 -9.98 11.89 13.37
CA ARG A 196 -8.86 12.85 13.38
C ARG A 196 -8.22 13.06 12.02
N TYR A 197 -8.23 12.03 11.17
CA TYR A 197 -7.62 12.05 9.84
C TYR A 197 -8.65 12.12 8.70
N HIS A 198 -9.91 12.38 9.00
CA HIS A 198 -11.01 12.46 8.02
C HIS A 198 -11.13 11.18 7.17
N TYR A 199 -10.83 10.03 7.80
CA TYR A 199 -10.94 8.72 7.19
C TYR A 199 -12.38 8.23 7.29
N HIS A 200 -13.01 7.91 6.14
CA HIS A 200 -14.35 7.33 6.12
C HIS A 200 -14.28 5.85 6.54
N ASN A 201 -14.60 5.60 7.79
CA ASN A 201 -14.52 4.26 8.38
C ASN A 201 -15.82 3.47 8.10
N LEU A 202 -15.86 2.74 6.99
CA LEU A 202 -16.93 1.80 6.70
C LEU A 202 -16.98 0.66 7.73
N SER A 203 -18.17 0.10 7.93
CA SER A 203 -18.28 -1.08 8.79
C SER A 203 -17.53 -2.26 8.16
N HIS A 204 -16.84 -3.07 8.97
CA HIS A 204 -16.17 -4.26 8.47
C HIS A 204 -17.16 -5.22 7.79
N ALA A 205 -18.41 -5.28 8.27
CA ALA A 205 -19.48 -6.06 7.64
C ALA A 205 -19.80 -5.58 6.22
N THR A 206 -19.84 -4.25 5.99
CA THR A 206 -20.03 -3.68 4.66
C THR A 206 -18.87 -4.02 3.74
N ILE A 207 -17.63 -3.87 4.21
CA ILE A 207 -16.43 -4.22 3.43
C ILE A 207 -16.44 -5.70 3.05
N CYS A 208 -16.73 -6.59 4.00
CA CYS A 208 -16.85 -8.03 3.74
C CYS A 208 -17.92 -8.32 2.69
N LYS A 209 -19.11 -7.74 2.83
CA LYS A 209 -20.22 -7.92 1.89
C LYS A 209 -19.83 -7.49 0.47
N VAL A 210 -19.22 -6.33 0.30
CA VAL A 210 -18.78 -5.81 -1.02
C VAL A 210 -17.76 -6.75 -1.67
N LEU A 211 -16.82 -7.28 -0.89
CA LEU A 211 -15.81 -8.21 -1.40
C LEU A 211 -16.41 -9.60 -1.71
N GLU A 212 -17.37 -10.06 -0.92
CA GLU A 212 -18.12 -11.32 -1.19
C GLU A 212 -18.95 -11.20 -2.47
N GLU A 213 -19.62 -10.06 -2.69
CA GLU A 213 -20.33 -9.73 -3.94
C GLU A 213 -19.39 -9.63 -5.16
N SER A 214 -18.09 -9.45 -4.92
CA SER A 214 -17.02 -9.41 -5.94
C SER A 214 -16.31 -10.75 -6.11
N ASP A 215 -17.02 -11.88 -5.90
CA ASP A 215 -16.53 -13.25 -6.04
C ASP A 215 -15.34 -13.60 -5.15
N CYS A 216 -15.21 -12.97 -3.99
CA CYS A 216 -14.18 -13.29 -3.01
C CYS A 216 -14.73 -14.13 -1.85
N GLN A 217 -13.87 -14.98 -1.29
CA GLN A 217 -14.04 -15.60 0.02
C GLN A 217 -13.39 -14.69 1.05
N VAL A 218 -14.14 -14.19 2.04
CA VAL A 218 -13.65 -13.17 2.97
C VAL A 218 -13.50 -13.73 4.38
N THR A 219 -12.37 -13.40 5.01
CA THR A 219 -12.11 -13.69 6.43
C THR A 219 -11.61 -12.44 7.13
N THR A 220 -11.98 -12.30 8.40
CA THR A 220 -11.51 -11.19 9.24
C THR A 220 -10.56 -11.72 10.30
N GLN A 221 -9.37 -11.13 10.40
CA GLN A 221 -8.37 -11.48 11.40
C GLN A 221 -8.03 -10.29 12.29
N HIS A 222 -8.24 -10.46 13.58
CA HIS A 222 -7.88 -9.45 14.56
C HIS A 222 -6.41 -9.57 14.96
N LEU A 223 -5.74 -8.42 15.07
CA LEU A 223 -4.37 -8.37 15.55
C LEU A 223 -4.32 -8.79 17.05
N ARG A 224 -3.28 -9.56 17.41
CA ARG A 224 -3.05 -10.06 18.79
C ARG A 224 -2.31 -9.02 19.63
N LEU A 225 -2.21 -9.21 20.96
CA LEU A 225 -1.49 -8.30 21.87
C LEU A 225 -0.04 -8.06 21.47
N ARG A 226 0.64 -9.09 20.95
CA ARG A 226 2.03 -8.98 20.46
C ARG A 226 2.21 -8.04 19.26
N HIS A 227 1.11 -7.63 18.60
CA HIS A 227 1.10 -6.70 17.49
C HIS A 227 0.83 -5.25 17.92
N LEU A 228 0.90 -4.96 19.23
CA LEU A 228 0.80 -3.60 19.73
C LEU A 228 1.94 -2.73 19.16
N PRO A 229 1.66 -1.45 18.90
CA PRO A 229 0.39 -0.72 19.09
C PRO A 229 -0.60 -0.85 17.91
N ALA A 230 -0.23 -1.49 16.80
CA ALA A 230 -1.07 -1.60 15.59
C ALA A 230 -2.45 -2.25 15.88
N LYS A 231 -2.51 -3.20 16.82
CA LYS A 231 -3.76 -3.83 17.29
C LYS A 231 -4.83 -2.82 17.70
N LEU A 232 -4.45 -1.68 18.25
CA LEU A 232 -5.41 -0.69 18.76
C LEU A 232 -6.20 -0.01 17.65
N THR A 233 -5.65 0.00 16.43
CA THR A 233 -6.20 0.80 15.32
C THR A 233 -6.39 0.01 14.03
N ARG A 234 -5.99 -1.26 13.97
CA ARG A 234 -6.06 -2.07 12.74
C ARG A 234 -6.79 -3.39 12.95
N THR A 235 -7.49 -3.80 11.89
CA THR A 235 -8.08 -5.13 11.70
C THR A 235 -7.75 -5.58 10.28
N ALA A 236 -7.38 -6.84 10.08
CA ALA A 236 -7.14 -7.38 8.76
C ALA A 236 -8.42 -7.99 8.18
N ILE A 237 -8.76 -7.59 6.98
CA ILE A 237 -9.78 -8.22 6.14
C ILE A 237 -9.04 -8.86 4.97
N ILE A 238 -9.19 -10.17 4.81
CA ILE A 238 -8.49 -10.97 3.82
C ILE A 238 -9.54 -11.52 2.88
N ALA A 239 -9.46 -11.16 1.60
CA ALA A 239 -10.38 -11.61 0.58
C ALA A 239 -9.61 -12.41 -0.47
N LYS A 240 -9.97 -13.69 -0.66
CA LYS A 240 -9.39 -14.55 -1.69
C LYS A 240 -10.37 -14.69 -2.84
N ARG A 241 -9.96 -14.27 -4.05
CA ARG A 241 -10.77 -14.44 -5.25
C ARG A 241 -10.95 -15.92 -5.56
N LYS A 242 -12.18 -16.32 -5.85
CA LYS A 242 -12.48 -17.71 -6.24
C LYS A 242 -11.70 -18.07 -7.50
N SER A 243 -11.10 -19.26 -7.53
CA SER A 243 -10.51 -19.80 -8.75
C SER A 243 -11.63 -20.12 -9.73
N ALA A 244 -11.43 -19.87 -11.02
CA ALA A 244 -12.35 -20.38 -12.03
C ALA A 244 -12.45 -21.91 -11.87
N VAL A 245 -13.64 -22.41 -11.55
CA VAL A 245 -13.87 -23.86 -11.52
C VAL A 245 -13.70 -24.36 -12.94
N ASN A 246 -12.61 -25.06 -13.21
CA ASN A 246 -12.47 -25.82 -14.45
C ASN A 246 -13.54 -26.93 -14.44
N ASN A 247 -14.73 -26.64 -14.94
CA ASN A 247 -15.64 -27.69 -15.36
C ASN A 247 -15.01 -28.38 -16.58
N ARG A 248 -14.23 -29.40 -16.32
CA ARG A 248 -13.87 -30.42 -17.31
C ARG A 248 -14.73 -31.64 -17.09
#